data_32a2140001a6bfb580f87ea85977b967
#
_entry.id   32a2140001a6bfb580f87ea85977b967
#
_cell.length_a   1.000
_cell.length_b   1.000
_cell.length_c   1.000
_cell.angle_alpha   90.00
_cell.angle_beta   90.00
_cell.angle_gamma   90.00
#
_symmetry.space_group_name_H-M   'P 1'
#
loop_
_entity.id
_entity.type
_entity.pdbx_description
1 polymer ?
#
loop_
_entity_poly.entity_id
_entity_poly.type
_entity_poly.pdbx_seq_one_letter_code
_entity_poly.pdbx_strand_id
1 'polypeptide(L)'
;MKKRVPLVLTIIFLSAFIIFSGIFIYINCSPIKFKDIYGSRSELGDVDLVFYKDRDIFEEEVTVEAETVSRRNVINERRFDGIDVLKDKKFFRGIYPTRDTFFEDDDVMVDVTNIYGNGIQKLEVRFKDKKTNTYETFKVKVDEYIRNNNIDKVTYKDGKINILFSMNYEENNIVFGEINLSDKKFNIVDIINLDEELHLNEEFSHINSIPQEFGTLLNAEEDTVYYKLNELDKTDKRGIYSDESIIELNVNTKEIKRYNPDDKIRDEIKESSFDPNGKGGTMFEAYDEIYITQTSDEKTSVLVFDTKTKEFKFYKDIVENERLKRYGVEVRDLGKFIIVENKVIANFVNVRDDGFVSGAYLSVIDIPSKNPVYIGELECGYLSDIKITGGK
;
A
#
# COMPACT_ATOMS: atom_id res chain seq x y z
N MET A 1 -7.34 -64.03 -19.41
CA MET A 1 -7.00 -62.66 -19.82
C MET A 1 -7.77 -61.56 -19.05
N LYS A 2 -9.00 -61.75 -18.57
CA LYS A 2 -9.84 -60.70 -17.91
C LYS A 2 -9.32 -60.13 -16.57
N LYS A 3 -8.43 -60.80 -15.83
CA LYS A 3 -7.92 -60.34 -14.53
C LYS A 3 -6.68 -59.38 -14.59
N ARG A 4 -6.03 -59.22 -15.76
CA ARG A 4 -4.82 -58.39 -15.87
C ARG A 4 -5.11 -56.95 -16.26
N VAL A 5 -6.26 -56.67 -16.85
CA VAL A 5 -6.65 -55.33 -17.27
C VAL A 5 -6.82 -54.36 -16.09
N PRO A 6 -7.54 -54.74 -14.99
CA PRO A 6 -7.64 -53.82 -13.85
C PRO A 6 -6.30 -53.54 -13.15
N LEU A 7 -5.39 -54.54 -13.11
CA LEU A 7 -4.05 -54.33 -12.52
C LEU A 7 -3.24 -53.31 -13.31
N VAL A 8 -3.27 -53.43 -14.65
CA VAL A 8 -2.54 -52.48 -15.54
C VAL A 8 -3.10 -51.07 -15.42
N LEU A 9 -4.44 -50.90 -15.36
CA LEU A 9 -5.07 -49.62 -15.16
C LEU A 9 -4.72 -49.01 -13.79
N THR A 10 -4.69 -49.81 -12.71
CA THR A 10 -4.31 -49.39 -11.38
C THR A 10 -2.85 -48.90 -11.37
N ILE A 11 -1.93 -49.59 -12.03
CA ILE A 11 -0.53 -49.15 -12.12
C ILE A 11 -0.41 -47.84 -12.89
N ILE A 12 -1.15 -47.67 -14.01
CA ILE A 12 -1.16 -46.44 -14.77
C ILE A 12 -1.69 -45.26 -13.94
N PHE A 13 -2.79 -45.45 -13.19
CA PHE A 13 -3.34 -44.43 -12.32
C PHE A 13 -2.38 -44.05 -11.19
N LEU A 14 -1.75 -45.07 -10.57
CA LEU A 14 -0.79 -44.83 -9.50
C LEU A 14 0.45 -44.08 -10.00
N SER A 15 0.95 -44.45 -11.17
CA SER A 15 2.09 -43.76 -11.82
C SER A 15 1.75 -42.32 -12.17
N ALA A 16 0.57 -42.11 -12.78
CA ALA A 16 0.09 -40.75 -13.08
C ALA A 16 -0.05 -39.92 -11.80
N PHE A 17 -0.65 -40.47 -10.74
CA PHE A 17 -0.79 -39.79 -9.46
C PHE A 17 0.57 -39.41 -8.85
N ILE A 18 1.55 -40.32 -8.88
CA ILE A 18 2.91 -40.04 -8.38
C ILE A 18 3.58 -38.93 -9.19
N ILE A 19 3.44 -38.97 -10.53
CA ILE A 19 4.03 -37.96 -11.42
C ILE A 19 3.36 -36.60 -11.17
N PHE A 20 2.03 -36.54 -11.14
CA PHE A 20 1.30 -35.30 -10.86
C PHE A 20 1.60 -34.75 -9.47
N SER A 21 1.63 -35.62 -8.45
CA SER A 21 2.02 -35.22 -7.10
C SER A 21 3.45 -34.71 -7.03
N GLY A 22 4.38 -35.37 -7.73
CA GLY A 22 5.78 -34.93 -7.82
C GLY A 22 5.92 -33.57 -8.50
N ILE A 23 5.23 -33.36 -9.63
CA ILE A 23 5.20 -32.06 -10.33
C ILE A 23 4.56 -30.99 -9.43
N PHE A 24 3.44 -31.30 -8.79
CA PHE A 24 2.75 -30.41 -7.89
C PHE A 24 3.64 -29.98 -6.71
N ILE A 25 4.33 -30.95 -6.07
CA ILE A 25 5.29 -30.69 -4.98
C ILE A 25 6.44 -29.84 -5.51
N TYR A 26 6.99 -30.16 -6.68
CA TYR A 26 8.09 -29.41 -7.27
C TYR A 26 7.71 -27.94 -7.50
N ILE A 27 6.55 -27.70 -8.13
CA ILE A 27 6.07 -26.34 -8.42
C ILE A 27 5.80 -25.57 -7.12
N ASN A 28 5.13 -26.21 -6.14
CA ASN A 28 4.70 -25.53 -4.91
C ASN A 28 5.76 -25.50 -3.80
N CYS A 29 6.74 -26.39 -3.81
CA CYS A 29 7.75 -26.48 -2.75
C CYS A 29 9.16 -26.04 -3.18
N SER A 30 9.35 -25.66 -4.46
CA SER A 30 10.65 -25.10 -4.87
C SER A 30 10.87 -23.74 -4.17
N PRO A 31 11.93 -23.61 -3.37
CA PRO A 31 12.16 -22.36 -2.62
C PRO A 31 12.42 -21.21 -3.58
N ILE A 32 11.95 -20.03 -3.21
CA ILE A 32 12.29 -18.80 -3.91
C ILE A 32 13.81 -18.62 -3.81
N LYS A 33 14.45 -18.38 -4.94
CA LYS A 33 15.89 -18.12 -4.95
C LYS A 33 16.12 -16.61 -4.92
N PHE A 34 16.94 -16.22 -3.96
CA PHE A 34 17.49 -14.88 -3.87
C PHE A 34 18.98 -14.93 -4.18
N LYS A 35 19.45 -14.00 -4.99
CA LYS A 35 20.81 -13.92 -5.45
C LYS A 35 21.34 -12.50 -5.36
N ASP A 36 22.47 -12.31 -4.73
CA ASP A 36 23.23 -11.06 -4.79
C ASP A 36 23.87 -10.93 -6.17
N ILE A 37 23.56 -9.83 -6.89
CA ILE A 37 24.10 -9.54 -8.21
C ILE A 37 25.30 -8.62 -8.10
N TYR A 38 25.19 -7.58 -7.28
CA TYR A 38 26.21 -6.54 -7.13
C TYR A 38 26.24 -5.97 -5.72
N GLY A 39 27.44 -5.65 -5.23
CA GLY A 39 27.64 -5.04 -3.91
C GLY A 39 27.43 -5.98 -2.74
N SER A 40 27.18 -5.42 -1.57
CA SER A 40 26.94 -6.17 -0.33
C SER A 40 25.58 -5.86 0.24
N ARG A 41 24.85 -6.85 0.73
CA ARG A 41 23.60 -6.67 1.45
C ARG A 41 23.71 -5.84 2.72
N SER A 42 24.93 -5.72 3.27
CA SER A 42 25.17 -4.82 4.42
C SER A 42 24.80 -3.37 4.15
N GLU A 43 24.64 -2.97 2.87
CA GLU A 43 24.13 -1.67 2.47
C GLU A 43 22.67 -1.43 2.81
N LEU A 44 21.89 -2.50 3.12
CA LEU A 44 20.53 -2.40 3.65
C LEU A 44 20.50 -1.79 5.07
N GLY A 45 21.60 -1.94 5.84
CA GLY A 45 21.64 -1.46 7.23
C GLY A 45 20.56 -2.15 8.08
N ASP A 46 19.76 -1.33 8.74
CA ASP A 46 18.67 -1.78 9.63
C ASP A 46 17.32 -1.96 8.89
N VAL A 47 17.37 -2.21 7.59
CA VAL A 47 16.16 -2.41 6.77
C VAL A 47 16.02 -3.86 6.36
N ASP A 48 14.88 -4.44 6.70
CA ASP A 48 14.47 -5.77 6.27
C ASP A 48 13.40 -5.66 5.18
N LEU A 49 13.53 -6.47 4.15
CA LEU A 49 12.61 -6.52 3.03
C LEU A 49 11.87 -7.84 3.02
N VAL A 50 10.57 -7.78 3.07
CA VAL A 50 9.70 -8.95 3.15
C VAL A 50 8.99 -9.16 1.82
N PHE A 51 9.30 -10.27 1.18
CA PHE A 51 8.69 -10.69 -0.08
C PHE A 51 7.77 -11.86 0.14
N TYR A 52 6.65 -11.87 -0.56
CA TYR A 52 5.74 -13.00 -0.59
C TYR A 52 5.68 -13.61 -2.00
N LYS A 53 5.51 -14.91 -2.02
CA LYS A 53 5.11 -15.66 -3.21
C LYS A 53 3.87 -16.45 -2.89
N ASP A 54 2.79 -16.13 -3.58
CA ASP A 54 1.57 -16.91 -3.53
C ASP A 54 1.79 -18.31 -4.09
N ARG A 55 1.34 -19.29 -3.35
CA ARG A 55 1.27 -20.68 -3.77
C ARG A 55 -0.13 -21.22 -3.48
N ASP A 56 -0.55 -22.24 -4.20
CA ASP A 56 -1.93 -22.77 -4.11
C ASP A 56 -2.35 -23.19 -2.69
N ILE A 57 -1.40 -23.62 -1.85
CA ILE A 57 -1.70 -24.16 -0.51
C ILE A 57 -1.11 -23.31 0.61
N PHE A 58 -0.01 -22.63 0.36
CA PHE A 58 0.70 -21.82 1.35
C PHE A 58 1.40 -20.65 0.66
N GLU A 59 1.70 -19.63 1.41
CA GLU A 59 2.55 -18.52 0.97
C GLU A 59 3.98 -18.78 1.46
N GLU A 60 4.97 -18.47 0.63
CA GLU A 60 6.35 -18.45 1.05
C GLU A 60 6.77 -17.01 1.29
N GLU A 61 7.16 -16.72 2.54
CA GLU A 61 7.75 -15.45 2.93
C GLU A 61 9.27 -15.55 2.85
N VAL A 62 9.91 -14.60 2.19
CA VAL A 62 11.36 -14.43 2.15
C VAL A 62 11.68 -13.08 2.75
N THR A 63 12.42 -13.07 3.85
CA THR A 63 12.94 -11.84 4.44
C THR A 63 14.41 -11.70 4.07
N VAL A 64 14.74 -10.57 3.44
CA VAL A 64 16.10 -10.20 3.05
C VAL A 64 16.59 -9.14 4.02
N GLU A 65 17.60 -9.50 4.79
CA GLU A 65 18.28 -8.69 5.80
C GLU A 65 19.71 -8.39 5.37
N ALA A 66 20.37 -7.47 6.02
CA ALA A 66 21.76 -7.10 5.75
C ALA A 66 22.72 -8.31 5.78
N GLU A 67 22.54 -9.22 6.71
CA GLU A 67 23.43 -10.37 6.91
C GLU A 67 22.83 -11.68 6.38
N THR A 68 21.51 -11.83 6.43
CA THR A 68 20.85 -13.11 6.19
C THR A 68 19.71 -13.02 5.17
N VAL A 69 19.34 -14.17 4.63
CA VAL A 69 18.08 -14.35 3.91
C VAL A 69 17.34 -15.48 4.59
N SER A 70 16.29 -15.15 5.27
CA SER A 70 15.43 -16.12 5.95
C SER A 70 14.23 -16.47 5.09
N ARG A 71 13.68 -17.66 5.30
CA ARG A 71 12.51 -18.16 4.58
C ARG A 71 11.61 -18.91 5.54
N ARG A 72 10.32 -18.68 5.40
CA ARG A 72 9.32 -19.46 6.12
C ARG A 72 8.11 -19.72 5.22
N ASN A 73 7.52 -20.89 5.39
CA ASN A 73 6.23 -21.18 4.77
C ASN A 73 5.14 -20.67 5.72
N VAL A 74 4.29 -19.83 5.20
CA VAL A 74 3.19 -19.23 5.93
C VAL A 74 1.90 -19.89 5.45
N ILE A 75 1.33 -20.78 6.28
CA ILE A 75 0.08 -21.46 5.94
C ILE A 75 -1.07 -20.48 6.17
N ASN A 76 -1.57 -19.87 5.09
CA ASN A 76 -2.73 -18.96 5.12
C ASN A 76 -2.64 -17.87 6.20
N GLU A 77 -1.44 -17.43 6.56
CA GLU A 77 -1.27 -16.20 7.33
C GLU A 77 -1.50 -15.02 6.39
N ARG A 78 -2.71 -14.88 5.90
CA ARG A 78 -3.06 -13.70 5.11
C ARG A 78 -2.90 -12.48 6.00
N ARG A 79 -1.79 -11.79 5.85
CA ARG A 79 -1.62 -10.46 6.38
C ARG A 79 -2.20 -9.51 5.36
N PHE A 80 -3.30 -8.90 5.72
CA PHE A 80 -3.90 -7.84 4.93
C PHE A 80 -3.36 -6.51 5.45
N ASP A 81 -2.63 -5.79 4.61
CA ASP A 81 -2.10 -4.46 4.92
C ASP A 81 -1.35 -4.37 6.27
N GLY A 82 -0.57 -5.41 6.60
CA GLY A 82 0.14 -5.50 7.88
C GLY A 82 -0.72 -5.92 9.07
N ILE A 83 -2.02 -6.18 8.89
CA ILE A 83 -2.93 -6.60 9.96
C ILE A 83 -2.75 -8.11 10.23
N ASP A 84 -2.37 -8.46 11.47
CA ASP A 84 -2.27 -9.86 11.88
C ASP A 84 -3.66 -10.45 12.17
N VAL A 85 -4.26 -11.05 11.13
CA VAL A 85 -5.59 -11.67 11.25
C VAL A 85 -5.58 -12.94 12.09
N LEU A 86 -4.43 -13.53 12.38
CA LEU A 86 -4.32 -14.76 13.18
C LEU A 86 -4.42 -14.50 14.68
N LYS A 87 -4.12 -13.28 15.13
CA LYS A 87 -4.23 -12.90 16.54
C LYS A 87 -5.65 -13.06 17.08
N ASP A 88 -6.66 -12.94 16.21
CA ASP A 88 -8.06 -13.16 16.55
C ASP A 88 -8.85 -13.78 15.39
N LYS A 89 -8.71 -15.09 15.21
CA LYS A 89 -9.39 -15.85 14.15
C LYS A 89 -10.93 -15.74 14.19
N LYS A 90 -11.51 -15.46 15.35
CA LYS A 90 -12.96 -15.30 15.48
C LYS A 90 -13.39 -13.96 14.93
N PHE A 91 -12.66 -12.89 15.26
CA PHE A 91 -12.95 -11.55 14.76
C PHE A 91 -12.78 -11.47 13.25
N PHE A 92 -11.66 -11.95 12.74
CA PHE A 92 -11.30 -11.83 11.32
C PHE A 92 -11.91 -12.88 10.40
N ARG A 93 -12.75 -13.78 10.93
CA ARG A 93 -13.33 -14.87 10.13
C ARG A 93 -14.18 -14.33 8.97
N GLY A 94 -13.71 -14.55 7.73
CA GLY A 94 -14.42 -14.19 6.50
C GLY A 94 -14.43 -12.71 6.16
N ILE A 95 -13.49 -11.92 6.71
CA ILE A 95 -13.24 -10.54 6.30
C ILE A 95 -11.81 -10.39 5.78
N TYR A 96 -11.61 -9.34 5.01
CA TYR A 96 -10.33 -8.89 4.47
C TYR A 96 -10.12 -7.45 4.93
N PRO A 97 -9.62 -7.26 6.18
CA PRO A 97 -9.45 -5.92 6.73
C PRO A 97 -8.37 -5.16 5.94
N THR A 98 -8.62 -3.89 5.71
CA THR A 98 -7.64 -2.94 5.19
C THR A 98 -7.34 -1.91 6.27
N ARG A 99 -6.27 -1.14 6.13
CA ARG A 99 -5.93 -0.05 7.05
C ARG A 99 -7.01 1.02 7.12
N ASP A 100 -7.76 1.18 6.04
CA ASP A 100 -8.84 2.16 5.95
C ASP A 100 -10.10 1.70 6.69
N THR A 101 -10.36 0.40 6.69
CA THR A 101 -11.60 -0.19 7.23
C THR A 101 -11.46 -0.74 8.64
N PHE A 102 -10.24 -0.90 9.12
CA PHE A 102 -9.94 -1.51 10.41
C PHE A 102 -9.34 -0.51 11.40
N PHE A 103 -9.83 -0.55 12.63
CA PHE A 103 -9.32 0.21 13.77
C PHE A 103 -9.06 -0.71 14.94
N GLU A 104 -7.96 -0.48 15.65
CA GLU A 104 -7.62 -1.20 16.87
C GLU A 104 -6.89 -0.30 17.86
N ASP A 105 -7.33 -0.34 19.11
CA ASP A 105 -6.61 0.22 20.25
C ASP A 105 -6.49 -0.81 21.39
N ASP A 106 -6.11 -0.39 22.56
CA ASP A 106 -6.00 -1.28 23.74
C ASP A 106 -7.36 -1.83 24.19
N ASP A 107 -8.45 -1.15 23.91
CA ASP A 107 -9.78 -1.45 24.41
C ASP A 107 -10.67 -2.16 23.39
N VAL A 108 -10.53 -1.85 22.10
CA VAL A 108 -11.45 -2.35 21.06
C VAL A 108 -10.74 -2.77 19.77
N MET A 109 -11.46 -3.56 18.98
CA MET A 109 -11.20 -3.79 17.56
C MET A 109 -12.50 -3.51 16.80
N VAL A 110 -12.38 -2.79 15.70
CA VAL A 110 -13.50 -2.44 14.81
C VAL A 110 -13.11 -2.71 13.37
N ASP A 111 -14.02 -3.32 12.60
CA ASP A 111 -13.91 -3.41 11.15
C ASP A 111 -15.24 -3.00 10.53
N VAL A 112 -15.16 -2.19 9.47
CA VAL A 112 -16.33 -1.70 8.75
C VAL A 112 -16.18 -2.01 7.27
N THR A 113 -17.04 -2.87 6.76
CA THR A 113 -16.98 -3.32 5.37
C THR A 113 -18.22 -2.88 4.59
N ASN A 114 -18.01 -2.36 3.39
CA ASN A 114 -19.09 -2.07 2.45
C ASN A 114 -19.71 -3.37 1.90
N ILE A 115 -21.04 -3.50 2.00
CA ILE A 115 -21.80 -4.61 1.41
C ILE A 115 -22.78 -4.06 0.39
N TYR A 116 -22.65 -4.52 -0.83
CA TYR A 116 -23.58 -4.21 -1.91
C TYR A 116 -24.56 -5.35 -2.13
N GLY A 117 -25.85 -5.05 -2.15
CA GLY A 117 -26.88 -6.05 -2.45
C GLY A 117 -28.23 -5.43 -2.77
N ASN A 118 -28.88 -5.91 -3.84
CA ASN A 118 -30.20 -5.44 -4.29
C ASN A 118 -30.33 -3.91 -4.44
N GLY A 119 -29.25 -3.24 -4.87
CA GLY A 119 -29.25 -1.79 -5.05
C GLY A 119 -29.20 -0.98 -3.74
N ILE A 120 -29.00 -1.61 -2.60
CA ILE A 120 -28.87 -0.96 -1.29
C ILE A 120 -27.45 -1.21 -0.77
N GLN A 121 -26.75 -0.13 -0.44
CA GLN A 121 -25.48 -0.22 0.27
C GLN A 121 -25.73 -0.34 1.77
N LYS A 122 -24.98 -1.20 2.40
CA LYS A 122 -24.95 -1.38 3.86
C LYS A 122 -23.52 -1.45 4.33
N LEU A 123 -23.29 -1.04 5.54
CA LEU A 123 -22.02 -1.31 6.24
C LEU A 123 -22.24 -2.53 7.15
N GLU A 124 -21.37 -3.52 7.00
CA GLU A 124 -21.23 -4.57 8.01
C GLU A 124 -20.17 -4.10 9.00
N VAL A 125 -20.57 -4.02 10.25
CA VAL A 125 -19.72 -3.61 11.36
C VAL A 125 -19.39 -4.83 12.19
N ARG A 126 -18.12 -5.06 12.44
CA ARG A 126 -17.65 -5.99 13.45
C ARG A 126 -16.99 -5.21 14.55
N PHE A 127 -17.40 -5.52 15.76
CA PHE A 127 -16.91 -4.87 16.97
C PHE A 127 -16.47 -5.91 17.99
N LYS A 128 -15.33 -5.70 18.59
CA LYS A 128 -14.87 -6.48 19.72
C LYS A 128 -14.47 -5.54 20.85
N ASP A 129 -15.06 -5.72 22.01
CA ASP A 129 -14.59 -5.17 23.29
C ASP A 129 -13.53 -6.13 23.83
N LYS A 130 -12.29 -5.68 23.93
CA LYS A 130 -11.15 -6.48 24.39
C LYS A 130 -11.18 -6.73 25.90
N LYS A 131 -11.76 -5.79 26.70
CA LYS A 131 -11.86 -5.91 28.16
C LYS A 131 -12.84 -7.01 28.58
N THR A 132 -13.99 -7.04 27.91
CA THR A 132 -15.03 -8.04 28.18
C THR A 132 -14.90 -9.28 27.29
N ASN A 133 -14.06 -9.24 26.26
CA ASN A 133 -13.92 -10.25 25.22
C ASN A 133 -15.24 -10.58 24.50
N THR A 134 -16.11 -9.58 24.34
CA THR A 134 -17.38 -9.72 23.65
C THR A 134 -17.26 -9.31 22.19
N TYR A 135 -17.99 -10.02 21.31
CA TYR A 135 -18.00 -9.81 19.88
C TYR A 135 -19.40 -9.46 19.42
N GLU A 136 -19.49 -8.49 18.55
CA GLU A 136 -20.73 -8.10 17.92
C GLU A 136 -20.55 -7.95 16.41
N THR A 137 -21.57 -8.38 15.65
CA THR A 137 -21.61 -8.15 14.19
C THR A 137 -23.01 -7.68 13.85
N PHE A 138 -23.11 -6.55 13.17
CA PHE A 138 -24.41 -6.01 12.76
C PHE A 138 -24.28 -5.28 11.43
N LYS A 139 -25.43 -4.97 10.80
CA LYS A 139 -25.48 -4.26 9.53
C LYS A 139 -26.29 -2.99 9.69
N VAL A 140 -25.74 -1.90 9.18
CA VAL A 140 -26.44 -0.62 9.14
C VAL A 140 -26.69 -0.21 7.69
N LYS A 141 -27.86 0.41 7.46
CA LYS A 141 -28.17 1.01 6.17
C LYS A 141 -27.52 2.38 6.12
N VAL A 142 -26.90 2.69 5.01
CA VAL A 142 -26.32 4.01 4.75
C VAL A 142 -27.23 4.86 3.89
N ASP A 143 -26.98 6.18 3.91
CA ASP A 143 -27.68 7.15 3.09
C ASP A 143 -27.34 6.96 1.59
N GLU A 144 -28.27 7.33 0.71
CA GLU A 144 -28.02 7.26 -0.74
C GLU A 144 -26.92 8.22 -1.20
N TYR A 145 -26.71 9.30 -0.46
CA TYR A 145 -25.68 10.30 -0.76
C TYR A 145 -24.26 9.72 -0.78
N ILE A 146 -23.97 8.77 0.11
CA ILE A 146 -22.64 8.12 0.18
C ILE A 146 -22.58 6.80 -0.60
N ARG A 147 -23.57 6.57 -1.46
CA ARG A 147 -23.62 5.36 -2.27
C ARG A 147 -22.46 5.33 -3.25
N ASN A 148 -21.71 4.23 -3.23
CA ASN A 148 -20.49 3.98 -4.00
C ASN A 148 -19.23 4.71 -3.51
N ASN A 149 -19.28 5.43 -2.39
CA ASN A 149 -18.06 5.99 -1.81
C ASN A 149 -17.25 4.90 -1.11
N ASN A 150 -15.95 4.99 -1.19
CA ASN A 150 -15.03 4.13 -0.45
C ASN A 150 -14.90 4.64 1.00
N ILE A 151 -14.49 3.77 1.89
CA ILE A 151 -14.08 4.13 3.24
C ILE A 151 -12.61 4.50 3.18
N ASP A 152 -12.26 5.72 3.59
CA ASP A 152 -10.87 6.16 3.67
C ASP A 152 -10.28 5.96 5.07
N LYS A 153 -11.13 5.99 6.10
CA LYS A 153 -10.70 5.78 7.48
C LYS A 153 -11.84 5.38 8.39
N VAL A 154 -11.53 4.48 9.32
CA VAL A 154 -12.39 4.14 10.46
C VAL A 154 -11.64 4.47 11.73
N THR A 155 -12.31 5.15 12.68
CA THR A 155 -11.82 5.41 14.04
C THR A 155 -12.91 5.08 15.06
N TYR A 156 -12.51 4.96 16.33
CA TYR A 156 -13.46 4.73 17.41
C TYR A 156 -13.19 5.69 18.57
N LYS A 157 -14.25 6.34 19.05
CA LYS A 157 -14.16 7.25 20.19
C LYS A 157 -15.50 7.35 20.92
N ASP A 158 -15.49 7.30 22.22
CA ASP A 158 -16.65 7.55 23.09
C ASP A 158 -17.92 6.75 22.72
N GLY A 159 -17.77 5.48 22.38
CA GLY A 159 -18.87 4.59 22.01
C GLY A 159 -19.40 4.76 20.58
N LYS A 160 -18.69 5.51 19.76
CA LYS A 160 -19.03 5.84 18.38
C LYS A 160 -17.94 5.37 17.43
N ILE A 161 -18.35 4.82 16.30
CA ILE A 161 -17.47 4.51 15.18
C ILE A 161 -17.59 5.67 14.20
N ASN A 162 -16.51 6.41 14.00
CA ASN A 162 -16.42 7.49 13.02
C ASN A 162 -15.86 6.91 11.70
N ILE A 163 -16.45 7.31 10.60
CA ILE A 163 -16.10 6.80 9.28
C ILE A 163 -15.93 8.01 8.35
N LEU A 164 -14.77 8.05 7.71
CA LEU A 164 -14.51 8.97 6.63
C LEU A 164 -14.75 8.26 5.31
N PHE A 165 -15.54 8.87 4.45
CA PHE A 165 -15.77 8.37 3.11
C PHE A 165 -15.09 9.28 2.09
N SER A 166 -14.38 8.65 1.14
CA SER A 166 -13.80 9.36 0.02
C SER A 166 -14.85 9.95 -0.88
N MET A 167 -14.42 10.97 -1.52
CA MET A 167 -15.13 11.77 -2.48
C MET A 167 -15.64 10.94 -3.65
N ASN A 168 -16.80 11.35 -4.14
CA ASN A 168 -17.19 10.98 -5.47
C ASN A 168 -16.30 11.74 -6.47
N TYR A 169 -15.82 11.07 -7.53
CA TYR A 169 -14.90 11.67 -8.53
C TYR A 169 -15.41 12.96 -9.20
N GLU A 170 -16.68 13.25 -9.06
CA GLU A 170 -17.32 14.44 -9.66
C GLU A 170 -17.39 15.64 -8.70
N GLU A 171 -17.25 15.41 -7.39
CA GLU A 171 -17.34 16.46 -6.35
C GLU A 171 -16.27 16.20 -5.29
N ASN A 172 -15.42 17.18 -5.01
CA ASN A 172 -14.38 17.08 -3.98
C ASN A 172 -14.96 17.14 -2.55
N ASN A 173 -16.00 16.33 -2.29
CA ASN A 173 -16.69 16.28 -1.00
C ASN A 173 -16.15 15.13 -0.14
N ILE A 174 -15.85 15.43 1.11
CA ILE A 174 -15.53 14.45 2.15
C ILE A 174 -16.77 14.31 3.04
N VAL A 175 -17.18 13.06 3.28
CA VAL A 175 -18.34 12.77 4.11
C VAL A 175 -17.93 12.13 5.41
N PHE A 176 -18.29 12.74 6.53
CA PHE A 176 -18.14 12.21 7.87
C PHE A 176 -19.40 11.47 8.28
N GLY A 177 -19.27 10.16 8.49
CA GLY A 177 -20.31 9.31 9.04
C GLY A 177 -20.02 8.90 10.46
N GLU A 178 -21.05 8.61 11.21
CA GLU A 178 -20.98 8.11 12.58
C GLU A 178 -21.93 6.93 12.75
N ILE A 179 -21.46 5.85 13.40
CA ILE A 179 -22.31 4.77 13.87
C ILE A 179 -22.27 4.76 15.39
N ASN A 180 -23.42 5.00 16.03
CA ASN A 180 -23.53 4.86 17.46
C ASN A 180 -23.79 3.38 17.83
N LEU A 181 -22.93 2.80 18.68
CA LEU A 181 -23.04 1.41 19.08
C LEU A 181 -24.30 1.10 19.88
N SER A 182 -24.88 2.09 20.59
CA SER A 182 -26.06 1.86 21.44
C SER A 182 -27.34 1.61 20.66
N ASP A 183 -27.54 2.26 19.52
CA ASP A 183 -28.74 2.14 18.70
C ASP A 183 -28.47 1.56 17.30
N LYS A 184 -27.20 1.36 16.95
CA LYS A 184 -26.72 0.76 15.70
C LYS A 184 -27.24 1.51 14.47
N LYS A 185 -27.23 2.83 14.54
CA LYS A 185 -27.64 3.68 13.42
C LYS A 185 -26.46 4.42 12.86
N PHE A 186 -26.47 4.53 11.53
CA PHE A 186 -25.56 5.38 10.78
C PHE A 186 -26.20 6.76 10.60
N ASN A 187 -25.42 7.81 10.80
CA ASN A 187 -25.79 9.19 10.54
C ASN A 187 -24.65 9.88 9.78
N ILE A 188 -24.99 10.72 8.81
CA ILE A 188 -24.05 11.69 8.25
C ILE A 188 -23.94 12.81 9.30
N VAL A 189 -22.72 13.07 9.73
CA VAL A 189 -22.42 14.12 10.74
C VAL A 189 -22.04 15.40 10.06
N ASP A 190 -21.33 15.31 8.93
CA ASP A 190 -20.85 16.46 8.20
C ASP A 190 -20.51 16.11 6.76
N ILE A 191 -20.54 17.13 5.88
CA ILE A 191 -20.09 17.06 4.51
C ILE A 191 -19.25 18.31 4.27
N ILE A 192 -17.98 18.12 3.95
CA ILE A 192 -17.04 19.20 3.68
C ILE A 192 -16.73 19.19 2.19
N ASN A 193 -17.02 20.28 1.51
CA ASN A 193 -16.55 20.52 0.16
C ASN A 193 -15.14 21.11 0.23
N LEU A 194 -14.14 20.35 -0.22
CA LEU A 194 -12.74 20.76 -0.15
C LEU A 194 -12.43 21.93 -1.10
N ASP A 195 -13.14 22.07 -2.22
CA ASP A 195 -12.93 23.19 -3.13
C ASP A 195 -13.36 24.51 -2.47
N GLU A 196 -14.49 24.50 -1.76
CA GLU A 196 -14.95 25.67 -1.02
C GLU A 196 -14.03 25.97 0.19
N GLU A 197 -13.70 24.95 0.98
CA GLU A 197 -12.90 25.10 2.21
C GLU A 197 -11.48 25.58 1.92
N LEU A 198 -10.87 25.09 0.83
CA LEU A 198 -9.52 25.46 0.42
C LEU A 198 -9.48 26.59 -0.62
N HIS A 199 -10.63 27.15 -0.98
CA HIS A 199 -10.78 28.20 -2.01
C HIS A 199 -10.18 27.78 -3.37
N LEU A 200 -10.38 26.52 -3.74
CA LEU A 200 -9.87 25.95 -4.98
C LEU A 200 -10.77 26.31 -6.17
N ASN A 201 -10.24 26.12 -7.35
CA ASN A 201 -11.03 26.25 -8.58
C ASN A 201 -11.38 24.84 -9.09
N GLU A 202 -12.64 24.44 -9.01
CA GLU A 202 -13.15 23.11 -9.36
C GLU A 202 -12.72 22.62 -10.76
N GLU A 203 -12.58 23.55 -11.74
CA GLU A 203 -12.15 23.17 -13.10
C GLU A 203 -10.66 22.77 -13.19
N PHE A 204 -9.87 23.11 -12.18
CA PHE A 204 -8.40 23.03 -12.25
C PHE A 204 -7.76 22.34 -11.05
N SER A 205 -8.55 21.76 -10.16
CA SER A 205 -8.04 21.04 -8.99
C SER A 205 -8.45 19.57 -9.01
N HIS A 206 -7.51 18.70 -8.66
CA HIS A 206 -7.77 17.27 -8.45
C HIS A 206 -7.19 16.85 -7.12
N ILE A 207 -8.00 16.17 -6.34
CA ILE A 207 -7.62 15.66 -5.02
C ILE A 207 -7.67 14.14 -5.04
N ASN A 208 -6.60 13.50 -4.54
CA ASN A 208 -6.50 12.05 -4.48
C ASN A 208 -6.08 11.62 -3.08
N SER A 209 -6.71 10.58 -2.54
CA SER A 209 -6.29 9.95 -1.30
C SER A 209 -4.89 9.34 -1.43
N ILE A 210 -4.12 9.39 -0.36
CA ILE A 210 -2.77 8.81 -0.30
C ILE A 210 -2.85 7.50 0.46
N PRO A 211 -2.62 6.35 -0.19
CA PRO A 211 -2.67 5.06 0.48
C PRO A 211 -1.48 4.90 1.44
N GLN A 212 -1.73 4.32 2.59
CA GLN A 212 -0.70 3.93 3.55
C GLN A 212 -0.18 2.53 3.19
N GLU A 213 1.11 2.42 2.84
CA GLU A 213 1.70 1.17 2.34
C GLU A 213 2.54 0.41 3.38
N PHE A 214 3.37 1.14 4.15
CA PHE A 214 4.29 0.57 5.11
C PHE A 214 4.25 1.29 6.45
N GLY A 215 4.80 0.67 7.46
CA GLY A 215 4.94 1.25 8.79
C GLY A 215 4.21 0.44 9.86
N THR A 216 4.34 0.88 11.09
CA THR A 216 3.59 0.32 12.22
C THR A 216 2.10 0.43 11.91
N LEU A 217 1.38 -0.65 12.15
CA LEU A 217 -0.07 -0.63 12.18
C LEU A 217 -0.51 0.62 12.94
N LEU A 218 -1.46 1.33 12.35
CA LEU A 218 -2.16 2.47 12.90
C LEU A 218 -2.06 2.49 14.42
N ASN A 219 -1.29 3.41 14.96
CA ASN A 219 -1.48 3.77 16.35
C ASN A 219 -2.90 4.30 16.45
N ALA A 220 -3.61 3.93 17.51
CA ALA A 220 -4.94 4.42 17.81
C ALA A 220 -5.05 5.97 17.86
N GLU A 221 -3.91 6.64 17.85
CA GLU A 221 -3.75 8.09 17.85
C GLU A 221 -3.75 8.72 16.45
N GLU A 222 -3.66 7.91 15.36
CA GLU A 222 -3.63 8.45 14.01
C GLU A 222 -5.03 8.68 13.44
N ASP A 223 -5.63 9.77 13.92
CA ASP A 223 -6.92 10.27 13.42
C ASP A 223 -6.78 11.08 12.13
N THR A 224 -5.67 10.93 11.41
CA THR A 224 -5.29 11.79 10.29
C THR A 224 -5.29 11.01 8.99
N VAL A 225 -5.81 11.64 7.94
CA VAL A 225 -5.76 11.16 6.55
C VAL A 225 -5.09 12.22 5.70
N TYR A 226 -4.29 11.79 4.74
CA TYR A 226 -3.61 12.68 3.83
C TYR A 226 -4.16 12.56 2.41
N TYR A 227 -4.27 13.69 1.74
CA TYR A 227 -4.65 13.79 0.34
C TYR A 227 -3.61 14.58 -0.43
N LYS A 228 -3.40 14.19 -1.68
CA LYS A 228 -2.61 14.96 -2.62
C LYS A 228 -3.54 15.91 -3.38
N LEU A 229 -3.22 17.19 -3.38
CA LEU A 229 -3.88 18.21 -4.20
C LEU A 229 -2.96 18.56 -5.38
N ASN A 230 -3.51 18.49 -6.57
CA ASN A 230 -2.89 18.95 -7.81
C ASN A 230 -3.67 20.14 -8.34
N GLU A 231 -3.05 21.29 -8.49
CA GLU A 231 -3.65 22.46 -9.12
C GLU A 231 -3.02 22.70 -10.50
N LEU A 232 -3.86 22.91 -11.51
CA LEU A 232 -3.42 23.29 -12.85
C LEU A 232 -2.94 24.74 -12.87
N ASP A 233 -1.74 24.97 -13.39
CA ASP A 233 -1.28 26.34 -13.70
C ASP A 233 -2.05 26.88 -14.91
N LYS A 234 -2.96 27.84 -14.69
CA LYS A 234 -3.75 28.50 -15.73
C LYS A 234 -2.90 29.19 -16.79
N THR A 235 -1.63 29.49 -16.47
CA THR A 235 -0.72 30.17 -17.39
C THR A 235 0.06 29.19 -18.27
N ASP A 236 0.13 27.91 -17.86
CA ASP A 236 0.81 26.88 -18.66
C ASP A 236 -0.16 26.27 -19.70
N LYS A 237 0.03 26.65 -20.95
CA LYS A 237 -0.73 26.13 -22.09
C LYS A 237 -0.59 24.60 -22.30
N ARG A 238 0.33 23.95 -21.62
CA ARG A 238 0.56 22.50 -21.68
C ARG A 238 -0.31 21.74 -20.71
N GLY A 239 -1.03 22.41 -19.79
CA GLY A 239 -1.87 21.79 -18.78
C GLY A 239 -1.06 21.01 -17.73
N ILE A 240 0.19 21.41 -17.48
CA ILE A 240 1.02 20.78 -16.46
C ILE A 240 0.60 21.34 -15.10
N TYR A 241 0.37 20.45 -14.13
CA TYR A 241 0.07 20.83 -12.76
C TYR A 241 1.26 21.56 -12.14
N SER A 242 1.00 22.69 -11.51
CA SER A 242 2.08 23.55 -11.02
C SER A 242 2.40 23.40 -9.54
N ASP A 243 1.44 22.92 -8.76
CA ASP A 243 1.59 22.81 -7.31
C ASP A 243 1.19 21.44 -6.79
N GLU A 244 2.15 20.77 -6.16
CA GLU A 244 2.00 19.52 -5.43
C GLU A 244 1.78 19.87 -3.96
N SER A 245 0.53 19.92 -3.51
CA SER A 245 0.20 20.21 -2.11
C SER A 245 -0.26 18.96 -1.40
N ILE A 246 -0.01 18.88 -0.10
CA ILE A 246 -0.56 17.86 0.79
C ILE A 246 -1.65 18.49 1.64
N ILE A 247 -2.80 17.84 1.68
CA ILE A 247 -3.91 18.17 2.58
C ILE A 247 -3.89 17.16 3.72
N GLU A 248 -3.84 17.65 4.94
CA GLU A 248 -4.01 16.87 6.17
C GLU A 248 -5.42 17.08 6.69
N LEU A 249 -6.14 16.00 6.94
CA LEU A 249 -7.46 16.01 7.51
C LEU A 249 -7.48 15.19 8.80
N ASN A 250 -7.86 15.81 9.92
CA ASN A 250 -8.09 15.08 11.16
C ASN A 250 -9.56 14.61 11.23
N VAL A 251 -9.76 13.30 11.31
CA VAL A 251 -11.09 12.67 11.28
C VAL A 251 -11.95 13.05 12.49
N ASN A 252 -11.33 13.23 13.66
CA ASN A 252 -12.06 13.51 14.90
C ASN A 252 -12.37 14.99 15.10
N THR A 253 -11.43 15.86 14.75
CA THR A 253 -11.61 17.33 14.90
C THR A 253 -12.16 17.99 13.64
N LYS A 254 -12.09 17.30 12.50
CA LYS A 254 -12.42 17.80 11.14
C LYS A 254 -11.55 18.99 10.71
N GLU A 255 -10.44 19.19 11.38
CA GLU A 255 -9.48 20.24 11.01
C GLU A 255 -8.80 19.87 9.68
N ILE A 256 -8.76 20.82 8.76
CA ILE A 256 -8.11 20.68 7.45
C ILE A 256 -6.92 21.63 7.41
N LYS A 257 -5.79 21.12 6.99
CA LYS A 257 -4.56 21.90 6.79
C LYS A 257 -3.99 21.61 5.42
N ARG A 258 -3.50 22.64 4.75
CA ARG A 258 -2.80 22.54 3.48
C ARG A 258 -1.32 22.87 3.67
N TYR A 259 -0.46 22.04 3.14
CA TYR A 259 0.98 22.20 3.13
C TYR A 259 1.46 22.30 1.68
N ASN A 260 2.28 23.32 1.40
CA ASN A 260 2.82 23.56 0.08
C ASN A 260 4.35 23.44 0.13
N PRO A 261 5.00 22.88 -0.90
CA PRO A 261 6.44 23.02 -1.07
C PRO A 261 6.85 24.49 -1.08
N ASP A 262 8.02 24.80 -0.58
CA ASP A 262 8.58 26.15 -0.68
C ASP A 262 8.92 26.54 -2.13
N ASP A 263 9.18 27.81 -2.36
CA ASP A 263 9.43 28.35 -3.71
C ASP A 263 10.62 27.65 -4.39
N LYS A 264 11.67 27.34 -3.62
CA LYS A 264 12.86 26.66 -4.14
C LYS A 264 12.53 25.26 -4.64
N ILE A 265 11.80 24.47 -3.84
CA ILE A 265 11.37 23.11 -4.20
C ILE A 265 10.43 23.18 -5.42
N ARG A 266 9.51 24.14 -5.44
CA ARG A 266 8.61 24.34 -6.59
C ARG A 266 9.38 24.64 -7.88
N ASP A 267 10.40 25.48 -7.81
CA ASP A 267 11.24 25.79 -8.98
C ASP A 267 12.02 24.55 -9.44
N GLU A 268 12.60 23.77 -8.51
CA GLU A 268 13.28 22.52 -8.82
C GLU A 268 12.34 21.48 -9.48
N ILE A 269 11.10 21.37 -9.01
CA ILE A 269 10.06 20.51 -9.61
C ILE A 269 9.76 20.97 -11.04
N LYS A 270 9.53 22.27 -11.26
CA LYS A 270 9.26 22.83 -12.59
C LYS A 270 10.40 22.57 -13.58
N GLU A 271 11.65 22.70 -13.13
CA GLU A 271 12.83 22.45 -13.95
C GLU A 271 13.08 20.96 -14.25
N SER A 272 12.53 20.05 -13.45
CA SER A 272 12.77 18.62 -13.59
C SER A 272 11.95 17.96 -14.68
N SER A 273 11.03 18.66 -15.33
CA SER A 273 9.99 18.06 -16.19
C SER A 273 9.10 17.05 -15.44
N PHE A 274 8.95 17.27 -14.15
CA PHE A 274 8.08 16.46 -13.30
C PHE A 274 6.65 16.60 -13.84
N ASP A 275 6.14 15.54 -14.48
CA ASP A 275 4.76 15.44 -14.94
C ASP A 275 3.98 14.52 -13.99
N PRO A 276 3.22 15.07 -13.06
CA PRO A 276 2.48 14.29 -12.07
C PRO A 276 1.41 13.38 -12.70
N ASN A 277 1.04 13.62 -13.95
CA ASN A 277 0.17 12.77 -14.75
C ASN A 277 0.93 11.83 -15.68
N GLY A 278 2.26 11.87 -15.63
CA GLY A 278 3.13 10.97 -16.38
C GLY A 278 2.82 9.51 -16.04
N LYS A 279 2.88 8.64 -17.02
CA LYS A 279 2.73 7.21 -16.83
C LYS A 279 3.77 6.73 -15.80
N GLY A 280 3.33 6.15 -14.68
CA GLY A 280 4.20 5.52 -13.68
C GLY A 280 4.45 6.33 -12.40
N GLY A 281 3.69 7.40 -12.15
CA GLY A 281 3.71 8.06 -10.84
C GLY A 281 2.99 7.20 -9.79
N THR A 282 3.65 6.98 -8.64
CA THR A 282 3.03 6.35 -7.47
C THR A 282 3.05 7.34 -6.31
N MET A 283 2.09 7.23 -5.41
CA MET A 283 2.10 7.95 -4.16
C MET A 283 1.68 7.02 -3.03
N PHE A 284 2.32 7.15 -1.90
CA PHE A 284 2.02 6.35 -0.72
C PHE A 284 2.63 6.98 0.54
N GLU A 285 2.07 6.63 1.69
CA GLU A 285 2.60 6.97 3.00
C GLU A 285 3.36 5.77 3.59
N ALA A 286 4.55 6.02 4.12
CA ALA A 286 5.35 5.03 4.84
C ALA A 286 6.23 5.71 5.89
N TYR A 287 6.24 5.21 7.12
CA TYR A 287 7.12 5.66 8.21
C TYR A 287 7.16 7.16 8.45
N ASP A 288 5.99 7.78 8.59
CA ASP A 288 5.84 9.23 8.79
C ASP A 288 6.28 10.10 7.58
N GLU A 289 6.46 9.49 6.42
CA GLU A 289 6.79 10.20 5.18
C GLU A 289 5.81 9.85 4.08
N ILE A 290 5.41 10.85 3.31
CA ILE A 290 4.61 10.68 2.10
C ILE A 290 5.55 10.81 0.90
N TYR A 291 5.55 9.79 0.06
CA TYR A 291 6.34 9.71 -1.15
C TYR A 291 5.45 9.94 -2.36
N ILE A 292 5.83 10.89 -3.19
CA ILE A 292 5.19 11.14 -4.48
C ILE A 292 6.28 10.96 -5.54
N THR A 293 6.12 9.93 -6.38
CA THR A 293 7.10 9.65 -7.42
C THR A 293 6.65 10.16 -8.76
N GLN A 294 7.64 10.44 -9.58
CA GLN A 294 7.46 10.55 -11.00
C GLN A 294 8.56 9.77 -11.71
N THR A 295 8.11 8.88 -12.56
CA THR A 295 9.00 8.05 -13.38
C THR A 295 8.84 8.43 -14.83
N SER A 296 9.95 8.81 -15.48
CA SER A 296 10.08 8.82 -16.93
C SER A 296 10.74 7.54 -17.40
N ASP A 297 10.79 7.31 -18.71
CA ASP A 297 11.45 6.12 -19.30
C ASP A 297 12.92 5.96 -18.85
N GLU A 298 13.57 7.02 -18.41
CA GLU A 298 14.99 7.03 -18.08
C GLU A 298 15.28 7.29 -16.59
N LYS A 299 14.39 7.96 -15.88
CA LYS A 299 14.69 8.51 -14.56
C LYS A 299 13.47 8.59 -13.66
N THR A 300 13.71 8.50 -12.35
CA THR A 300 12.70 8.72 -11.32
C THR A 300 13.12 9.84 -10.39
N SER A 301 12.21 10.78 -10.16
CA SER A 301 12.31 11.81 -9.14
C SER A 301 11.28 11.56 -8.04
N VAL A 302 11.56 12.03 -6.83
CA VAL A 302 10.70 11.81 -5.67
C VAL A 302 10.54 13.10 -4.89
N LEU A 303 9.29 13.48 -4.63
CA LEU A 303 8.93 14.48 -3.64
C LEU A 303 8.53 13.75 -2.36
N VAL A 304 9.14 14.13 -1.25
CA VAL A 304 8.88 13.57 0.08
C VAL A 304 8.30 14.66 0.96
N PHE A 305 7.23 14.34 1.66
CA PHE A 305 6.66 15.17 2.72
C PHE A 305 6.77 14.43 4.04
N ASP A 306 7.48 15.01 5.00
CA ASP A 306 7.59 14.48 6.36
C ASP A 306 6.35 14.87 7.16
N THR A 307 5.58 13.87 7.59
CA THR A 307 4.29 14.10 8.29
C THR A 307 4.45 14.63 9.72
N LYS A 308 5.66 14.56 10.30
CA LYS A 308 5.96 15.11 11.64
C LYS A 308 6.46 16.53 11.58
N THR A 309 7.47 16.78 10.75
CA THR A 309 8.07 18.13 10.62
C THR A 309 7.28 19.05 9.69
N LYS A 310 6.40 18.47 8.84
CA LYS A 310 5.62 19.17 7.83
C LYS A 310 6.50 19.85 6.75
N GLU A 311 7.64 19.27 6.50
CA GLU A 311 8.63 19.78 5.54
C GLU A 311 8.65 18.93 4.27
N PHE A 312 8.90 19.57 3.14
CA PHE A 312 9.11 18.92 1.86
C PHE A 312 10.58 18.77 1.53
N LYS A 313 10.94 17.68 0.83
CA LYS A 313 12.24 17.44 0.22
C LYS A 313 12.05 16.93 -1.19
N PHE A 314 12.80 17.45 -2.14
CA PHE A 314 12.75 16.98 -3.52
C PHE A 314 14.06 16.32 -3.91
N TYR A 315 13.96 15.10 -4.42
CA TYR A 315 15.09 14.31 -4.90
C TYR A 315 14.98 14.15 -6.41
N LYS A 316 15.70 15.00 -7.13
CA LYS A 316 15.72 15.00 -8.60
C LYS A 316 16.54 13.84 -9.15
N ASP A 317 15.94 13.06 -10.07
CA ASP A 317 16.63 11.99 -10.82
C ASP A 317 17.38 11.02 -9.92
N ILE A 318 16.78 10.59 -8.79
CA ILE A 318 17.47 9.73 -7.81
C ILE A 318 17.66 8.30 -8.29
N VAL A 319 16.84 7.84 -9.25
CA VAL A 319 17.00 6.57 -9.93
C VAL A 319 17.23 6.85 -11.41
N GLU A 320 18.36 6.37 -11.96
CA GLU A 320 18.67 6.45 -13.38
C GLU A 320 18.69 5.03 -13.97
N ASN A 321 17.75 4.71 -14.86
CA ASN A 321 17.59 3.38 -15.43
C ASN A 321 18.83 2.88 -16.16
N GLU A 322 19.56 3.75 -16.84
CA GLU A 322 20.82 3.45 -17.51
C GLU A 322 21.88 2.86 -16.56
N ARG A 323 21.90 3.31 -15.30
CA ARG A 323 22.84 2.79 -14.30
C ARG A 323 22.47 1.40 -13.85
N LEU A 324 21.20 1.11 -13.74
CA LEU A 324 20.68 -0.20 -13.34
C LEU A 324 20.81 -1.23 -14.50
N LYS A 325 20.61 -0.81 -15.76
CA LYS A 325 20.78 -1.65 -16.95
C LYS A 325 22.20 -2.26 -17.06
N ARG A 326 23.22 -1.58 -16.55
CA ARG A 326 24.60 -2.11 -16.54
C ARG A 326 24.73 -3.42 -15.74
N TYR A 327 23.81 -3.65 -14.81
CA TYR A 327 23.75 -4.85 -13.98
C TYR A 327 22.66 -5.83 -14.45
N GLY A 328 22.10 -5.61 -15.64
CA GLY A 328 21.04 -6.46 -16.20
C GLY A 328 19.64 -6.19 -15.64
N VAL A 329 19.46 -5.07 -14.92
CA VAL A 329 18.15 -4.67 -14.38
C VAL A 329 17.47 -3.78 -15.40
N GLU A 330 16.41 -4.30 -16.03
CA GLU A 330 15.51 -3.51 -16.88
C GLU A 330 14.37 -2.97 -16.01
N VAL A 331 14.41 -1.68 -15.72
CA VAL A 331 13.37 -1.01 -14.93
C VAL A 331 12.30 -0.53 -15.88
N ARG A 332 11.09 -1.09 -15.76
CA ARG A 332 9.88 -0.49 -16.36
C ARG A 332 9.12 0.37 -15.36
N ASP A 333 9.02 -0.12 -14.13
CA ASP A 333 8.31 0.58 -13.06
C ASP A 333 9.11 0.50 -11.76
N LEU A 334 9.19 1.64 -11.06
CA LEU A 334 9.61 1.68 -9.67
C LEU A 334 8.46 1.14 -8.82
N GLY A 335 8.71 0.02 -8.19
CA GLY A 335 7.77 -0.54 -7.21
C GLY A 335 7.80 0.23 -5.89
N LYS A 336 7.67 -0.48 -4.79
CA LYS A 336 7.74 0.09 -3.46
C LYS A 336 9.19 0.44 -3.09
N PHE A 337 9.36 1.54 -2.36
CA PHE A 337 10.69 1.99 -1.90
C PHE A 337 10.56 2.82 -0.63
N ILE A 338 11.69 3.03 0.02
CA ILE A 338 11.84 4.01 1.12
C ILE A 338 13.16 4.75 0.96
N ILE A 339 13.25 5.92 1.59
CA ILE A 339 14.48 6.66 1.73
C ILE A 339 14.92 6.56 3.20
N VAL A 340 16.11 6.00 3.41
CA VAL A 340 16.71 5.89 4.75
C VAL A 340 18.07 6.57 4.69
N GLU A 341 18.25 7.60 5.51
CA GLU A 341 19.45 8.45 5.49
C GLU A 341 19.71 9.02 4.08
N ASN A 342 20.79 8.59 3.44
CA ASN A 342 21.19 9.01 2.09
C ASN A 342 21.05 7.88 1.05
N LYS A 343 20.18 6.91 1.29
CA LYS A 343 19.98 5.75 0.43
C LYS A 343 18.52 5.60 0.04
N VAL A 344 18.28 5.23 -1.21
CA VAL A 344 17.00 4.73 -1.69
C VAL A 344 17.07 3.21 -1.66
N ILE A 345 16.17 2.59 -0.93
CA ILE A 345 15.99 1.13 -0.93
C ILE A 345 14.73 0.84 -1.73
N ALA A 346 14.90 0.30 -2.92
CA ALA A 346 13.83 0.19 -3.90
C ALA A 346 13.68 -1.23 -4.44
N ASN A 347 12.42 -1.60 -4.69
CA ASN A 347 12.06 -2.80 -5.41
C ASN A 347 11.65 -2.43 -6.84
N PHE A 348 12.18 -3.16 -7.82
CA PHE A 348 11.82 -3.05 -9.22
C PHE A 348 11.21 -4.37 -9.69
N VAL A 349 10.08 -4.27 -10.35
CA VAL A 349 9.39 -5.43 -10.90
C VAL A 349 9.76 -5.60 -12.37
N ASN A 350 10.27 -6.77 -12.72
CA ASN A 350 10.52 -7.12 -14.11
C ASN A 350 9.27 -7.79 -14.67
N VAL A 351 8.62 -7.14 -15.62
CA VAL A 351 7.42 -7.64 -16.30
C VAL A 351 7.83 -8.11 -17.69
N ARG A 352 7.54 -9.37 -18.05
CA ARG A 352 7.73 -9.88 -19.39
C ARG A 352 6.77 -9.21 -20.38
N ASP A 353 7.04 -9.36 -21.67
CA ASP A 353 6.18 -8.84 -22.75
C ASP A 353 4.76 -9.41 -22.72
N ASP A 354 4.56 -10.59 -22.11
CA ASP A 354 3.25 -11.21 -21.89
C ASP A 354 2.50 -10.68 -20.65
N GLY A 355 3.08 -9.70 -19.94
CA GLY A 355 2.49 -9.07 -18.75
C GLY A 355 2.72 -9.83 -17.45
N PHE A 356 3.40 -10.98 -17.47
CA PHE A 356 3.71 -11.72 -16.25
C PHE A 356 4.98 -11.20 -15.56
N VAL A 357 4.93 -11.09 -14.24
CA VAL A 357 6.09 -10.77 -13.41
C VAL A 357 7.11 -11.89 -13.50
N SER A 358 8.28 -11.59 -14.05
CA SER A 358 9.36 -12.58 -14.23
C SER A 358 10.34 -12.62 -13.07
N GLY A 359 10.34 -11.60 -12.21
CA GLY A 359 11.21 -11.48 -11.04
C GLY A 359 11.09 -10.11 -10.43
N ALA A 360 11.72 -9.94 -9.28
CA ALA A 360 11.85 -8.67 -8.61
C ALA A 360 13.34 -8.39 -8.38
N TYR A 361 13.74 -7.15 -8.61
CA TYR A 361 15.07 -6.67 -8.26
C TYR A 361 14.96 -5.76 -7.04
N LEU A 362 15.90 -5.95 -6.15
CA LEU A 362 16.13 -5.08 -5.01
C LEU A 362 17.36 -4.24 -5.30
N SER A 363 17.28 -2.94 -5.10
CA SER A 363 18.46 -2.07 -5.22
C SER A 363 18.57 -1.12 -4.04
N VAL A 364 19.79 -0.92 -3.58
CA VAL A 364 20.16 0.18 -2.69
C VAL A 364 20.95 1.16 -3.52
N ILE A 365 20.45 2.40 -3.60
CA ILE A 365 21.04 3.48 -4.40
C ILE A 365 21.52 4.57 -3.45
N ASP A 366 22.78 4.95 -3.57
CA ASP A 366 23.35 6.07 -2.84
C ASP A 366 22.87 7.39 -3.48
N ILE A 367 22.15 8.21 -2.73
CA ILE A 367 21.53 9.46 -3.25
C ILE A 367 22.56 10.45 -3.79
N PRO A 368 23.67 10.79 -3.08
CA PRO A 368 24.64 11.74 -3.57
C PRO A 368 25.28 11.35 -4.90
N SER A 369 25.67 10.10 -5.07
CA SER A 369 26.31 9.62 -6.30
C SER A 369 25.33 9.11 -7.35
N LYS A 370 24.08 8.84 -6.96
CA LYS A 370 23.03 8.20 -7.77
C LYS A 370 23.45 6.82 -8.32
N ASN A 371 24.43 6.18 -7.69
CA ASN A 371 24.89 4.86 -8.09
C ASN A 371 24.26 3.77 -7.24
N PRO A 372 23.89 2.63 -7.84
CA PRO A 372 23.55 1.46 -7.05
C PRO A 372 24.79 1.00 -6.29
N VAL A 373 24.65 0.79 -4.99
CA VAL A 373 25.69 0.24 -4.10
C VAL A 373 25.42 -1.23 -3.79
N TYR A 374 24.16 -1.65 -3.99
CA TYR A 374 23.77 -3.05 -3.90
C TYR A 374 22.62 -3.37 -4.87
N ILE A 375 22.67 -4.56 -5.45
CA ILE A 375 21.59 -5.12 -6.28
C ILE A 375 21.43 -6.61 -5.95
N GLY A 376 20.21 -7.02 -5.62
CA GLY A 376 19.79 -8.41 -5.47
C GLY A 376 18.68 -8.76 -6.45
N GLU A 377 18.54 -10.04 -6.77
CA GLU A 377 17.50 -10.61 -7.64
C GLU A 377 16.70 -11.67 -6.90
N LEU A 378 15.39 -11.56 -6.98
CA LEU A 378 14.45 -12.55 -6.51
C LEU A 378 13.78 -13.19 -7.75
N GLU A 379 13.88 -14.50 -7.91
CA GLU A 379 13.35 -15.20 -9.12
C GLU A 379 11.85 -15.01 -9.32
N CYS A 380 11.10 -14.86 -8.25
CA CYS A 380 9.65 -14.59 -8.29
C CYS A 380 9.17 -14.14 -6.91
N GLY A 381 8.09 -13.40 -6.90
CA GLY A 381 7.52 -12.82 -5.69
C GLY A 381 7.29 -11.33 -5.84
N TYR A 382 6.58 -10.77 -4.90
CA TYR A 382 6.35 -9.33 -4.81
C TYR A 382 6.77 -8.83 -3.43
N LEU A 383 7.25 -7.59 -3.38
CA LEU A 383 7.56 -6.92 -2.13
C LEU A 383 6.26 -6.59 -1.40
N SER A 384 6.09 -7.15 -0.24
CA SER A 384 4.91 -6.95 0.59
C SER A 384 5.14 -5.90 1.66
N ASP A 385 6.34 -5.91 2.25
CA ASP A 385 6.63 -5.04 3.38
C ASP A 385 8.10 -4.63 3.40
N ILE A 386 8.35 -3.42 3.88
CA ILE A 386 9.69 -2.91 4.21
C ILE A 386 9.66 -2.60 5.70
N LYS A 387 10.58 -3.16 6.47
CA LYS A 387 10.66 -2.97 7.92
C LYS A 387 11.95 -2.28 8.29
N ILE A 388 11.85 -1.23 9.08
CA ILE A 388 13.01 -0.61 9.72
C ILE A 388 13.15 -1.25 11.10
N THR A 389 14.24 -2.00 11.33
CA THR A 389 14.47 -2.78 12.56
C THR A 389 15.32 -2.03 13.59
N GLY A 390 16.15 -1.09 13.16
CA GLY A 390 16.83 -0.14 14.02
C GLY A 390 15.88 0.98 14.41
N GLY A 391 15.40 0.98 15.65
CA GLY A 391 14.44 1.98 16.12
C GLY A 391 14.92 3.42 15.88
N LYS A 392 14.06 4.23 15.24
CA LYS A 392 14.11 5.68 15.33
C LYS A 392 13.52 6.13 16.65
#